data_a8e5d8d69f9f93559ff6a1dc69d3bb88
#
_entry.id   a8e5d8d69f9f93559ff6a1dc69d3bb88
#
_cell.length_a   1.000
_cell.length_b   1.000
_cell.length_c   1.000
_cell.angle_alpha   90.00
_cell.angle_beta   90.00
_cell.angle_gamma   90.00
#
_symmetry.space_group_name_H-M   'P 1'
#
loop_
_entity.id
_entity.type
_entity.pdbx_description
1 polymer ?
#
loop_
_entity_poly.entity_id
_entity_poly.type
_entity_poly.pdbx_seq_one_letter_code
_entity_poly.pdbx_strand_id
1 'polypeptide(L)'
;MQGAGLVFQVCSRLIIKGEKMKSRQKVFENIIHGIFLILGLVAVAAVLLISVYLIVSGIPAIRKIGLVNFLFGKEWQSTAADPKYGILPFILTSVYGTAGAVLVGTPIGFFTAVFLAKVAPKGVRRVVESAVGLLAGIPSVVYGLVGMLVLVPAIRSIFGVADGSGLLAAIIVLAIMVLPSIIKVSLNALEAVPKEYEEASLSLGATPIETYFRVSVPAAKSGITAAVVLGVGRAIGEAMAVIMVSGNAPNMPSLFESVRFLTTAVASEMSYASGLQRQALFSIALVLFLFIMLINAALNFFLKGKKEKN
;
A
#
# COMPACT_ATOMS: atom_id res chain seq x y z
N MET A 1 -19.86 35.95 -62.63
CA MET A 1 -18.53 35.47 -62.22
C MET A 1 -18.06 35.95 -60.83
N GLN A 2 -18.91 36.55 -59.98
CA GLN A 2 -18.52 37.04 -58.62
C GLN A 2 -18.71 36.04 -57.48
N GLY A 3 -19.43 34.95 -57.70
CA GLY A 3 -19.68 33.94 -56.60
C GLY A 3 -18.56 32.97 -56.35
N ALA A 4 -17.73 32.65 -57.37
CA ALA A 4 -16.65 31.66 -57.20
C ALA A 4 -15.46 32.16 -56.37
N GLY A 5 -15.19 33.48 -56.40
CA GLY A 5 -14.11 34.09 -55.59
C GLY A 5 -14.40 34.13 -54.10
N LEU A 6 -15.69 34.31 -53.73
CA LEU A 6 -16.08 34.35 -52.32
C LEU A 6 -15.98 32.97 -51.64
N VAL A 7 -16.36 31.89 -52.35
CA VAL A 7 -16.26 30.51 -51.88
C VAL A 7 -14.79 30.10 -51.70
N PHE A 8 -13.92 30.49 -52.63
CA PHE A 8 -12.48 30.22 -52.55
C PHE A 8 -11.81 30.93 -51.36
N GLN A 9 -12.21 32.21 -51.11
CA GLN A 9 -11.70 32.95 -49.93
C GLN A 9 -12.20 32.40 -48.60
N VAL A 10 -13.42 31.88 -48.51
CA VAL A 10 -13.96 31.26 -47.31
C VAL A 10 -13.28 29.90 -47.06
N CYS A 11 -13.13 29.07 -48.10
CA CYS A 11 -12.40 27.78 -47.98
C CYS A 11 -10.93 27.97 -47.61
N SER A 12 -10.20 28.92 -48.20
CA SER A 12 -8.82 29.20 -47.85
C SER A 12 -8.67 29.68 -46.39
N ARG A 13 -9.59 30.52 -45.90
CA ARG A 13 -9.60 30.95 -44.48
C ARG A 13 -9.91 29.82 -43.52
N LEU A 14 -10.79 28.87 -43.86
CA LEU A 14 -11.09 27.70 -43.04
C LEU A 14 -9.92 26.72 -42.98
N ILE A 15 -9.21 26.50 -44.10
CA ILE A 15 -8.02 25.63 -44.16
C ILE A 15 -6.88 26.24 -43.33
N ILE A 16 -6.60 27.54 -43.50
CA ILE A 16 -5.55 28.25 -42.73
C ILE A 16 -5.89 28.28 -41.23
N LYS A 17 -7.18 28.41 -40.87
CA LYS A 17 -7.63 28.36 -39.48
C LYS A 17 -7.52 26.97 -38.90
N GLY A 18 -7.75 25.90 -39.68
CA GLY A 18 -7.55 24.51 -39.33
C GLY A 18 -6.09 24.15 -39.11
N GLU A 19 -5.17 24.62 -39.95
CA GLU A 19 -3.72 24.42 -39.79
C GLU A 19 -3.16 25.19 -38.58
N LYS A 20 -3.59 26.41 -38.31
CA LYS A 20 -3.21 27.17 -37.12
C LYS A 20 -3.75 26.54 -35.85
N MET A 21 -4.95 25.94 -35.84
CA MET A 21 -5.47 25.18 -34.70
C MET A 21 -4.67 23.90 -34.48
N LYS A 22 -4.31 23.12 -35.51
CA LYS A 22 -3.43 21.95 -35.38
C LYS A 22 -2.04 22.33 -34.88
N SER A 23 -1.47 23.44 -35.28
CA SER A 23 -0.17 23.93 -34.78
C SER A 23 -0.25 24.33 -33.31
N ARG A 24 -1.28 25.05 -32.88
CA ARG A 24 -1.48 25.40 -31.45
C ARG A 24 -1.73 24.18 -30.57
N GLN A 25 -2.49 23.20 -31.04
CA GLN A 25 -2.71 21.95 -30.32
C GLN A 25 -1.40 21.20 -30.15
N LYS A 26 -0.57 21.06 -31.20
CA LYS A 26 0.76 20.41 -31.08
C LYS A 26 1.68 21.13 -30.11
N VAL A 27 1.69 22.47 -30.10
CA VAL A 27 2.49 23.23 -29.13
C VAL A 27 2.00 22.97 -27.68
N PHE A 28 0.68 22.98 -27.49
CA PHE A 28 0.09 22.68 -26.16
C PHE A 28 0.37 21.26 -25.71
N GLU A 29 0.25 20.26 -26.60
CA GLU A 29 0.60 18.87 -26.32
C GLU A 29 2.09 18.72 -25.96
N ASN A 30 3.00 19.38 -26.70
CA ASN A 30 4.42 19.35 -26.39
C ASN A 30 4.76 19.98 -25.03
N ILE A 31 4.07 21.08 -24.68
CA ILE A 31 4.22 21.70 -23.35
C ILE A 31 3.75 20.73 -22.25
N ILE A 32 2.59 20.11 -22.42
CA ILE A 32 2.06 19.12 -21.47
C ILE A 32 3.02 17.92 -21.36
N HIS A 33 3.51 17.39 -22.47
CA HIS A 33 4.51 16.33 -22.47
C HIS A 33 5.79 16.75 -21.74
N GLY A 34 6.28 17.96 -21.97
CA GLY A 34 7.43 18.52 -21.26
C GLY A 34 7.19 18.60 -19.75
N ILE A 35 6.03 19.07 -19.33
CA ILE A 35 5.65 19.15 -17.90
C ILE A 35 5.60 17.76 -17.29
N PHE A 36 4.94 16.78 -17.93
CA PHE A 36 4.88 15.41 -17.41
C PHE A 36 6.26 14.75 -17.35
N LEU A 37 7.12 14.98 -18.31
CA LEU A 37 8.49 14.49 -18.31
C LEU A 37 9.30 15.08 -17.14
N ILE A 38 9.20 16.39 -16.93
CA ILE A 38 9.86 17.07 -15.80
C ILE A 38 9.35 16.53 -14.47
N LEU A 39 8.02 16.43 -14.29
CA LEU A 39 7.42 15.88 -13.06
C LEU A 39 7.85 14.43 -12.82
N GLY A 40 7.90 13.60 -13.88
CA GLY A 40 8.39 12.23 -13.81
C GLY A 40 9.86 12.16 -13.39
N LEU A 41 10.72 13.01 -13.99
CA LEU A 41 12.14 13.10 -13.62
C LEU A 41 12.33 13.57 -12.18
N VAL A 42 11.57 14.56 -11.73
CA VAL A 42 11.59 15.03 -10.33
C VAL A 42 11.20 13.92 -9.37
N ALA A 43 10.15 13.15 -9.67
CA ALA A 43 9.74 12.01 -8.83
C ALA A 43 10.85 10.95 -8.73
N VAL A 44 11.48 10.57 -9.86
CA VAL A 44 12.60 9.61 -9.87
C VAL A 44 13.80 10.16 -9.11
N ALA A 45 14.16 11.42 -9.34
CA ALA A 45 15.26 12.07 -8.65
C ALA A 45 15.04 12.12 -7.13
N ALA A 46 13.82 12.41 -6.67
CA ALA A 46 13.46 12.40 -5.24
C ALA A 46 13.65 11.01 -4.62
N VAL A 47 13.20 9.95 -5.29
CA VAL A 47 13.40 8.56 -4.80
C VAL A 47 14.88 8.20 -4.73
N LEU A 48 15.66 8.54 -5.77
CA LEU A 48 17.11 8.31 -5.77
C LEU A 48 17.81 9.09 -4.66
N LEU A 49 17.44 10.34 -4.44
CA LEU A 49 18.00 11.19 -3.38
C LEU A 49 17.72 10.58 -2.00
N ILE A 50 16.48 10.18 -1.72
CA ILE A 50 16.11 9.52 -0.46
C ILE A 50 16.90 8.21 -0.30
N SER A 51 17.02 7.40 -1.34
CA SER A 51 17.77 6.14 -1.31
C SER A 51 19.24 6.36 -0.98
N VAL A 52 19.89 7.29 -1.66
CA VAL A 52 21.29 7.65 -1.41
C VAL A 52 21.47 8.20 0.01
N TYR A 53 20.57 9.09 0.44
CA TYR A 53 20.61 9.66 1.78
C TYR A 53 20.49 8.59 2.88
N LEU A 54 19.57 7.63 2.75
CA LEU A 54 19.42 6.52 3.70
C LEU A 54 20.69 5.63 3.73
N ILE A 55 21.29 5.36 2.58
CA ILE A 55 22.53 4.58 2.49
C ILE A 55 23.67 5.30 3.19
N VAL A 56 23.91 6.58 2.85
CA VAL A 56 25.00 7.37 3.43
C VAL A 56 24.84 7.56 4.94
N SER A 57 23.61 7.80 5.40
CA SER A 57 23.32 8.05 6.82
C SER A 57 23.23 6.78 7.66
N GLY A 58 22.83 5.63 7.07
CA GLY A 58 22.61 4.38 7.78
C GLY A 58 23.85 3.46 7.82
N ILE A 59 24.67 3.40 6.76
CA ILE A 59 25.86 2.51 6.72
C ILE A 59 26.84 2.73 7.88
N PRO A 60 27.13 3.96 8.34
CA PRO A 60 28.08 4.18 9.42
C PRO A 60 27.73 3.45 10.73
N ALA A 61 26.43 3.38 11.11
CA ALA A 61 26.03 2.65 12.29
C ALA A 61 26.18 1.13 12.12
N ILE A 62 25.81 0.60 10.96
CA ILE A 62 25.98 -0.83 10.65
C ILE A 62 27.45 -1.24 10.74
N ARG A 63 28.38 -0.40 10.26
CA ARG A 63 29.81 -0.65 10.34
C ARG A 63 30.35 -0.64 11.77
N LYS A 64 29.84 0.25 12.63
CA LYS A 64 30.27 0.36 14.03
C LYS A 64 29.70 -0.76 14.92
N ILE A 65 28.43 -1.09 14.71
CA ILE A 65 27.69 -2.10 15.51
C ILE A 65 28.03 -3.53 15.02
N GLY A 66 28.34 -3.68 13.74
CA GLY A 66 28.44 -4.95 13.03
C GLY A 66 27.11 -5.42 12.47
N LEU A 67 27.10 -5.83 11.18
CA LEU A 67 25.88 -6.21 10.47
C LEU A 67 25.10 -7.33 11.18
N VAL A 68 25.79 -8.36 11.68
CA VAL A 68 25.15 -9.51 12.35
C VAL A 68 24.51 -9.07 13.66
N ASN A 69 25.22 -8.32 14.49
CA ASN A 69 24.72 -7.84 15.77
C ASN A 69 23.54 -6.87 15.58
N PHE A 70 23.58 -6.05 14.52
CA PHE A 70 22.50 -5.13 14.19
C PHE A 70 21.24 -5.88 13.74
N LEU A 71 21.34 -6.79 12.76
CA LEU A 71 20.17 -7.47 12.20
C LEU A 71 19.62 -8.58 13.09
N PHE A 72 20.49 -9.36 13.75
CA PHE A 72 20.10 -10.53 14.53
C PHE A 72 20.18 -10.33 16.04
N GLY A 73 20.64 -9.17 16.51
CA GLY A 73 20.60 -8.81 17.93
C GLY A 73 19.15 -8.72 18.41
N LYS A 74 18.92 -9.21 19.65
CA LYS A 74 17.59 -9.31 20.25
C LYS A 74 17.23 -8.16 21.19
N GLU A 75 18.21 -7.30 21.49
CA GLU A 75 18.05 -6.23 22.47
C GLU A 75 18.25 -4.86 21.81
N TRP A 76 17.29 -3.98 22.05
CA TRP A 76 17.37 -2.56 21.69
C TRP A 76 17.33 -1.73 22.99
N GLN A 77 18.45 -1.14 23.33
CA GLN A 77 18.65 -0.28 24.52
C GLN A 77 19.52 0.90 24.13
N SER A 78 18.97 1.81 23.36
CA SER A 78 19.71 2.93 22.74
C SER A 78 20.20 3.97 23.73
N THR A 79 19.60 4.06 24.93
CA THR A 79 19.90 5.05 25.99
C THR A 79 20.62 4.46 27.20
N ALA A 80 20.97 3.18 27.19
CA ALA A 80 21.73 2.54 28.27
C ALA A 80 23.19 3.01 28.31
N ALA A 81 23.86 2.78 29.44
CA ALA A 81 25.29 3.07 29.59
C ALA A 81 26.16 2.27 28.60
N ASP A 82 25.75 1.03 28.29
CA ASP A 82 26.27 0.19 27.21
C ASP A 82 25.16 -0.01 26.15
N PRO A 83 25.12 0.83 25.10
CA PRO A 83 24.00 0.83 24.17
C PRO A 83 23.98 -0.43 23.28
N LYS A 84 22.82 -1.07 23.17
CA LYS A 84 22.57 -2.20 22.27
C LYS A 84 21.60 -1.82 21.17
N TYR A 85 21.89 -2.23 19.94
CA TYR A 85 21.17 -1.83 18.74
C TYR A 85 20.70 -3.03 17.89
N GLY A 86 20.22 -4.10 18.53
CA GLY A 86 19.68 -5.26 17.85
C GLY A 86 18.23 -5.01 17.36
N ILE A 87 17.93 -5.26 16.11
CA ILE A 87 16.62 -4.97 15.48
C ILE A 87 15.82 -6.21 15.09
N LEU A 88 16.28 -7.42 15.44
CA LEU A 88 15.56 -8.66 15.12
C LEU A 88 14.11 -8.65 15.61
N PRO A 89 13.79 -8.18 16.83
CA PRO A 89 12.41 -8.10 17.30
C PRO A 89 11.54 -7.24 16.37
N PHE A 90 12.06 -6.10 15.90
CA PHE A 90 11.32 -5.18 15.04
C PHE A 90 11.07 -5.76 13.64
N ILE A 91 12.05 -6.49 13.08
CA ILE A 91 11.91 -7.18 11.81
C ILE A 91 10.81 -8.24 11.91
N LEU A 92 10.88 -9.11 12.92
CA LEU A 92 9.91 -10.18 13.11
C LEU A 92 8.51 -9.63 13.39
N THR A 93 8.40 -8.61 14.24
CA THR A 93 7.13 -7.93 14.52
C THR A 93 6.52 -7.33 13.25
N SER A 94 7.32 -6.66 12.42
CA SER A 94 6.84 -6.09 11.15
C SER A 94 6.38 -7.17 10.17
N VAL A 95 7.09 -8.30 10.10
CA VAL A 95 6.68 -9.45 9.27
C VAL A 95 5.39 -10.07 9.79
N TYR A 96 5.30 -10.38 11.07
CA TYR A 96 4.12 -11.04 11.65
C TYR A 96 2.90 -10.13 11.66
N GLY A 97 3.09 -8.84 11.99
CA GLY A 97 2.01 -7.84 11.94
C GLY A 97 1.43 -7.67 10.55
N THR A 98 2.30 -7.52 9.55
CA THR A 98 1.88 -7.40 8.16
C THR A 98 1.23 -8.69 7.65
N ALA A 99 1.85 -9.83 7.89
CA ALA A 99 1.31 -11.12 7.46
C ALA A 99 -0.07 -11.38 8.10
N GLY A 100 -0.22 -11.12 9.41
CA GLY A 100 -1.50 -11.24 10.11
C GLY A 100 -2.56 -10.30 9.55
N ALA A 101 -2.22 -9.04 9.31
CA ALA A 101 -3.14 -8.06 8.74
C ALA A 101 -3.61 -8.46 7.32
N VAL A 102 -2.70 -8.95 6.49
CA VAL A 102 -3.00 -9.39 5.12
C VAL A 102 -3.80 -10.69 5.13
N LEU A 103 -3.50 -11.64 6.00
CA LEU A 103 -4.24 -12.89 6.14
C LEU A 103 -5.70 -12.67 6.54
N VAL A 104 -5.97 -11.67 7.39
CA VAL A 104 -7.33 -11.30 7.79
C VAL A 104 -7.98 -10.37 6.77
N GLY A 105 -7.29 -9.31 6.37
CA GLY A 105 -7.85 -8.26 5.50
C GLY A 105 -8.09 -8.71 4.07
N THR A 106 -7.23 -9.60 3.52
CA THR A 106 -7.38 -10.04 2.12
C THR A 106 -8.64 -10.86 1.88
N PRO A 107 -8.97 -11.90 2.66
CA PRO A 107 -10.23 -12.63 2.46
C PRO A 107 -11.45 -11.72 2.61
N ILE A 108 -11.51 -10.90 3.66
CA ILE A 108 -12.64 -9.99 3.89
C ILE A 108 -12.78 -9.01 2.73
N GLY A 109 -11.68 -8.37 2.32
CA GLY A 109 -11.67 -7.42 1.20
C GLY A 109 -12.03 -8.05 -0.13
N PHE A 110 -11.48 -9.24 -0.42
CA PHE A 110 -11.76 -9.98 -1.65
C PHE A 110 -13.23 -10.41 -1.75
N PHE A 111 -13.77 -11.05 -0.71
CA PHE A 111 -15.18 -11.49 -0.74
C PHE A 111 -16.14 -10.29 -0.78
N THR A 112 -15.81 -9.19 -0.10
CA THR A 112 -16.57 -7.94 -0.22
C THR A 112 -16.54 -7.41 -1.65
N ALA A 113 -15.39 -7.42 -2.33
CA ALA A 113 -15.28 -6.97 -3.72
C ALA A 113 -16.10 -7.87 -4.67
N VAL A 114 -16.03 -9.18 -4.52
CA VAL A 114 -16.85 -10.13 -5.32
C VAL A 114 -18.33 -9.91 -5.07
N PHE A 115 -18.75 -9.76 -3.81
CA PHE A 115 -20.13 -9.46 -3.45
C PHE A 115 -20.61 -8.17 -4.12
N LEU A 116 -19.85 -7.09 -4.04
CA LEU A 116 -20.21 -5.80 -4.64
C LEU A 116 -20.25 -5.83 -6.17
N ALA A 117 -19.32 -6.56 -6.80
CA ALA A 117 -19.23 -6.65 -8.25
C ALA A 117 -20.37 -7.47 -8.87
N LYS A 118 -20.80 -8.55 -8.19
CA LYS A 118 -21.59 -9.61 -8.83
C LYS A 118 -22.93 -9.90 -8.17
N VAL A 119 -23.11 -9.63 -6.89
CA VAL A 119 -24.28 -10.07 -6.11
C VAL A 119 -25.09 -8.91 -5.54
N ALA A 120 -24.43 -7.84 -5.10
CA ALA A 120 -25.07 -6.76 -4.36
C ALA A 120 -26.11 -6.01 -5.19
N PRO A 121 -27.35 -5.81 -4.67
CA PRO A 121 -28.31 -4.92 -5.29
C PRO A 121 -27.80 -3.48 -5.28
N LYS A 122 -28.23 -2.67 -6.27
CA LYS A 122 -27.73 -1.30 -6.48
C LYS A 122 -27.74 -0.41 -5.23
N GLY A 123 -28.73 -0.57 -4.37
CA GLY A 123 -28.84 0.19 -3.11
C GLY A 123 -27.74 -0.18 -2.10
N VAL A 124 -27.58 -1.49 -1.83
CA VAL A 124 -26.54 -2.01 -0.92
C VAL A 124 -25.15 -1.68 -1.43
N ARG A 125 -24.94 -1.89 -2.73
CA ARG A 125 -23.67 -1.55 -3.37
C ARG A 125 -23.28 -0.09 -3.13
N ARG A 126 -24.20 0.86 -3.37
CA ARG A 126 -23.95 2.28 -3.17
C ARG A 126 -23.56 2.61 -1.72
N VAL A 127 -24.27 2.04 -0.75
CA VAL A 127 -24.00 2.26 0.68
C VAL A 127 -22.62 1.72 1.06
N VAL A 128 -22.31 0.47 0.68
CA VAL A 128 -21.03 -0.16 1.03
C VAL A 128 -19.86 0.52 0.33
N GLU A 129 -19.97 0.88 -0.96
CA GLU A 129 -18.93 1.63 -1.68
C GLU A 129 -18.68 3.00 -1.04
N SER A 130 -19.75 3.70 -0.61
CA SER A 130 -19.63 4.96 0.12
C SER A 130 -18.92 4.78 1.46
N ALA A 131 -19.28 3.74 2.23
CA ALA A 131 -18.63 3.42 3.50
C ALA A 131 -17.13 3.08 3.31
N VAL A 132 -16.81 2.25 2.32
CA VAL A 132 -15.42 1.93 1.93
C VAL A 132 -14.68 3.20 1.48
N GLY A 133 -15.38 4.11 0.78
CA GLY A 133 -14.84 5.42 0.39
C GLY A 133 -14.49 6.30 1.58
N LEU A 134 -15.37 6.37 2.56
CA LEU A 134 -15.15 7.10 3.81
C LEU A 134 -13.97 6.50 4.60
N LEU A 135 -13.94 5.18 4.78
CA LEU A 135 -12.81 4.49 5.43
C LEU A 135 -11.47 4.82 4.75
N ALA A 136 -11.43 4.87 3.42
CA ALA A 136 -10.21 5.23 2.70
C ALA A 136 -9.74 6.67 2.97
N GLY A 137 -10.66 7.57 3.32
CA GLY A 137 -10.37 8.99 3.59
C GLY A 137 -10.00 9.28 5.05
N ILE A 138 -10.20 8.36 5.97
CA ILE A 138 -9.85 8.55 7.40
C ILE A 138 -8.32 8.59 7.55
N PRO A 139 -7.73 9.62 8.22
CA PRO A 139 -6.31 9.63 8.54
C PRO A 139 -5.92 8.43 9.41
N SER A 140 -4.72 7.86 9.20
CA SER A 140 -4.26 6.67 9.93
C SER A 140 -4.20 6.86 11.45
N VAL A 141 -3.86 8.08 11.90
CA VAL A 141 -3.85 8.43 13.32
C VAL A 141 -5.22 8.22 13.98
N VAL A 142 -6.32 8.48 13.25
CA VAL A 142 -7.69 8.28 13.78
C VAL A 142 -7.97 6.79 13.99
N TYR A 143 -7.53 5.92 13.06
CA TYR A 143 -7.59 4.47 13.27
C TYR A 143 -6.82 4.02 14.50
N GLY A 144 -5.61 4.59 14.71
CA GLY A 144 -4.81 4.33 15.89
C GLY A 144 -5.50 4.81 17.18
N LEU A 145 -6.08 6.01 17.17
CA LEU A 145 -6.81 6.58 18.30
C LEU A 145 -8.02 5.71 18.68
N VAL A 146 -8.85 5.35 17.71
CA VAL A 146 -10.00 4.45 17.95
C VAL A 146 -9.51 3.09 18.42
N GLY A 147 -8.44 2.56 17.83
CA GLY A 147 -7.81 1.32 18.28
C GLY A 147 -7.38 1.37 19.74
N MET A 148 -6.70 2.45 20.14
CA MET A 148 -6.25 2.66 21.51
C MET A 148 -7.41 2.82 22.50
N LEU A 149 -8.47 3.56 22.14
CA LEU A 149 -9.59 3.84 23.04
C LEU A 149 -10.62 2.72 23.12
N VAL A 150 -10.79 1.93 22.07
CA VAL A 150 -11.83 0.89 21.97
C VAL A 150 -11.25 -0.50 21.89
N LEU A 151 -10.33 -0.74 20.94
CA LEU A 151 -9.82 -2.09 20.66
C LEU A 151 -8.88 -2.60 21.77
N VAL A 152 -7.95 -1.76 22.24
CA VAL A 152 -7.00 -2.13 23.30
C VAL A 152 -7.72 -2.49 24.60
N PRO A 153 -8.67 -1.69 25.15
CA PRO A 153 -9.47 -2.08 26.29
C PRO A 153 -10.33 -3.34 26.07
N ALA A 154 -10.87 -3.50 24.84
CA ALA A 154 -11.63 -4.71 24.49
C ALA A 154 -10.75 -5.97 24.51
N ILE A 155 -9.56 -5.93 23.92
CA ILE A 155 -8.61 -7.05 23.98
C ILE A 155 -8.24 -7.37 25.44
N ARG A 156 -7.94 -6.34 26.22
CA ARG A 156 -7.63 -6.50 27.65
C ARG A 156 -8.75 -7.24 28.40
N SER A 157 -10.01 -6.85 28.19
CA SER A 157 -11.14 -7.44 28.90
C SER A 157 -11.51 -8.84 28.41
N ILE A 158 -11.42 -9.10 27.10
CA ILE A 158 -11.78 -10.39 26.49
C ILE A 158 -10.76 -11.47 26.81
N PHE A 159 -9.47 -11.14 26.75
CA PHE A 159 -8.38 -12.12 26.92
C PHE A 159 -7.77 -12.10 28.32
N GLY A 160 -8.20 -11.19 29.21
CA GLY A 160 -7.68 -11.12 30.60
C GLY A 160 -6.21 -10.74 30.69
N VAL A 161 -5.67 -10.03 29.70
CA VAL A 161 -4.27 -9.60 29.66
C VAL A 161 -4.06 -8.30 30.43
N ALA A 162 -2.83 -8.06 30.92
CA ALA A 162 -2.50 -6.88 31.72
C ALA A 162 -2.67 -5.56 30.92
N ASP A 163 -2.20 -5.58 29.67
CA ASP A 163 -2.36 -4.46 28.71
C ASP A 163 -2.83 -5.08 27.38
N GLY A 164 -3.87 -4.51 26.77
CA GLY A 164 -4.36 -4.98 25.47
C GLY A 164 -3.58 -4.41 24.29
N SER A 165 -2.59 -3.53 24.53
CA SER A 165 -1.72 -3.03 23.46
C SER A 165 -0.69 -4.10 23.07
N GLY A 166 -0.50 -4.30 21.75
CA GLY A 166 0.43 -5.32 21.28
C GLY A 166 0.23 -5.72 19.83
N LEU A 167 0.80 -6.89 19.47
CA LEU A 167 0.79 -7.37 18.10
C LEU A 167 -0.63 -7.65 17.58
N LEU A 168 -1.53 -8.21 18.41
CA LEU A 168 -2.91 -8.48 18.02
C LEU A 168 -3.68 -7.20 17.69
N ALA A 169 -3.57 -6.16 18.53
CA ALA A 169 -4.21 -4.88 18.29
C ALA A 169 -3.69 -4.24 16.98
N ALA A 170 -2.38 -4.30 16.75
CA ALA A 170 -1.78 -3.82 15.52
C ALA A 170 -2.27 -4.60 14.29
N ILE A 171 -2.36 -5.93 14.34
CA ILE A 171 -2.88 -6.77 13.25
C ILE A 171 -4.32 -6.37 12.90
N ILE A 172 -5.20 -6.19 13.88
CA ILE A 172 -6.61 -5.85 13.64
C ILE A 172 -6.73 -4.46 13.02
N VAL A 173 -6.03 -3.46 13.56
CA VAL A 173 -6.04 -2.09 13.01
C VAL A 173 -5.51 -2.06 11.59
N LEU A 174 -4.38 -2.72 11.32
CA LEU A 174 -3.79 -2.83 9.99
C LEU A 174 -4.73 -3.58 9.02
N ALA A 175 -5.39 -4.66 9.47
CA ALA A 175 -6.35 -5.40 8.66
C ALA A 175 -7.51 -4.51 8.20
N ILE A 176 -8.06 -3.70 9.12
CA ILE A 176 -9.13 -2.74 8.78
C ILE A 176 -8.62 -1.69 7.78
N MET A 177 -7.41 -1.18 7.97
CA MET A 177 -6.83 -0.13 7.13
C MET A 177 -6.50 -0.58 5.70
N VAL A 178 -6.22 -1.87 5.47
CA VAL A 178 -5.94 -2.38 4.12
C VAL A 178 -7.22 -2.70 3.34
N LEU A 179 -8.37 -2.90 4.02
CA LEU A 179 -9.66 -3.25 3.39
C LEU A 179 -10.06 -2.32 2.25
N PRO A 180 -10.06 -0.97 2.41
CA PRO A 180 -10.50 -0.10 1.33
C PRO A 180 -9.68 -0.24 0.06
N SER A 181 -8.37 -0.43 0.19
CA SER A 181 -7.48 -0.60 -0.97
C SER A 181 -7.74 -1.94 -1.68
N ILE A 182 -7.87 -3.02 -0.92
CA ILE A 182 -8.13 -4.36 -1.47
C ILE A 182 -9.50 -4.39 -2.13
N ILE A 183 -10.54 -3.86 -1.46
CA ILE A 183 -11.92 -3.84 -1.99
C ILE A 183 -11.98 -3.06 -3.30
N LYS A 184 -11.52 -1.80 -3.31
CA LYS A 184 -11.66 -0.91 -4.47
C LYS A 184 -10.90 -1.43 -5.69
N VAL A 185 -9.65 -1.87 -5.51
CA VAL A 185 -8.83 -2.33 -6.64
C VAL A 185 -9.33 -3.69 -7.15
N SER A 186 -9.76 -4.60 -6.26
CA SER A 186 -10.36 -5.88 -6.67
C SER A 186 -11.72 -5.69 -7.34
N LEU A 187 -12.55 -4.77 -6.84
CA LEU A 187 -13.84 -4.43 -7.45
C LEU A 187 -13.65 -3.92 -8.88
N ASN A 188 -12.77 -2.94 -9.08
CA ASN A 188 -12.46 -2.41 -10.41
C ASN A 188 -11.94 -3.49 -11.36
N ALA A 189 -11.10 -4.41 -10.86
CA ALA A 189 -10.58 -5.52 -11.66
C ALA A 189 -11.66 -6.51 -12.09
N LEU A 190 -12.62 -6.81 -11.20
CA LEU A 190 -13.77 -7.68 -11.49
C LEU A 190 -14.76 -7.03 -12.46
N GLU A 191 -14.95 -5.72 -12.39
CA GLU A 191 -15.82 -4.96 -13.30
C GLU A 191 -15.20 -4.78 -14.70
N ALA A 192 -13.88 -4.81 -14.79
CA ALA A 192 -13.17 -4.74 -16.07
C ALA A 192 -13.23 -6.04 -16.88
N VAL A 193 -13.73 -7.12 -16.30
CA VAL A 193 -13.93 -8.41 -17.02
C VAL A 193 -15.07 -8.23 -18.03
N PRO A 194 -14.84 -8.54 -19.34
CA PRO A 194 -15.89 -8.48 -20.36
C PRO A 194 -17.10 -9.34 -20.00
N LYS A 195 -18.31 -8.79 -20.18
CA LYS A 195 -19.57 -9.49 -19.87
C LYS A 195 -19.77 -10.75 -20.71
N GLU A 196 -19.23 -10.76 -21.91
CA GLU A 196 -19.29 -11.86 -22.85
C GLU A 196 -18.71 -13.16 -22.25
N TYR A 197 -17.72 -13.06 -21.37
CA TYR A 197 -17.16 -14.23 -20.68
C TYR A 197 -18.17 -14.85 -19.71
N GLU A 198 -18.92 -14.02 -18.98
CA GLU A 198 -19.96 -14.48 -18.06
C GLU A 198 -21.16 -15.03 -18.81
N GLU A 199 -21.61 -14.35 -19.86
CA GLU A 199 -22.72 -14.78 -20.71
C GLU A 199 -22.43 -16.13 -21.39
N ALA A 200 -21.21 -16.32 -21.90
CA ALA A 200 -20.79 -17.60 -22.46
C ALA A 200 -20.83 -18.74 -21.43
N SER A 201 -20.37 -18.49 -20.21
CA SER A 201 -20.40 -19.47 -19.12
C SER A 201 -21.85 -19.87 -18.75
N LEU A 202 -22.72 -18.87 -18.61
CA LEU A 202 -24.14 -19.07 -18.30
C LEU A 202 -24.85 -19.82 -19.43
N SER A 203 -24.52 -19.56 -20.70
CA SER A 203 -25.08 -20.25 -21.86
C SER A 203 -24.71 -21.74 -21.92
N LEU A 204 -23.58 -22.13 -21.30
CA LEU A 204 -23.17 -23.53 -21.14
C LEU A 204 -23.82 -24.21 -19.93
N GLY A 205 -24.75 -23.53 -19.22
CA GLY A 205 -25.50 -24.08 -18.10
C GLY A 205 -24.81 -23.93 -16.73
N ALA A 206 -23.71 -23.14 -16.64
CA ALA A 206 -23.10 -22.86 -15.35
C ALA A 206 -24.01 -21.97 -14.47
N THR A 207 -23.98 -22.17 -13.17
CA THR A 207 -24.67 -21.30 -12.23
C THR A 207 -23.94 -19.93 -12.11
N PRO A 208 -24.65 -18.86 -11.69
CA PRO A 208 -23.99 -17.56 -11.47
C PRO A 208 -22.78 -17.63 -10.53
N ILE A 209 -22.87 -18.40 -9.45
CA ILE A 209 -21.77 -18.57 -8.49
C ILE A 209 -20.57 -19.27 -9.14
N GLU A 210 -20.80 -20.31 -9.90
CA GLU A 210 -19.72 -20.99 -10.65
C GLU A 210 -19.07 -20.05 -11.66
N THR A 211 -19.86 -19.26 -12.39
CA THR A 211 -19.36 -18.26 -13.33
C THR A 211 -18.49 -17.23 -12.63
N TYR A 212 -18.89 -16.72 -11.45
CA TYR A 212 -18.08 -15.74 -10.72
C TYR A 212 -16.73 -16.31 -10.30
N PHE A 213 -16.68 -17.51 -9.71
CA PHE A 213 -15.44 -18.08 -9.19
C PHE A 213 -14.58 -18.79 -10.23
N ARG A 214 -15.18 -19.36 -11.28
CA ARG A 214 -14.43 -20.10 -12.32
C ARG A 214 -14.10 -19.26 -13.54
N VAL A 215 -14.80 -18.15 -13.80
CA VAL A 215 -14.59 -17.29 -14.96
C VAL A 215 -14.17 -15.89 -14.56
N SER A 216 -15.02 -15.14 -13.83
CA SER A 216 -14.76 -13.71 -13.53
C SER A 216 -13.54 -13.52 -12.63
N VAL A 217 -13.41 -14.28 -11.55
CA VAL A 217 -12.27 -14.19 -10.62
C VAL A 217 -10.94 -14.58 -11.28
N PRO A 218 -10.83 -15.70 -12.01
CA PRO A 218 -9.62 -16.01 -12.78
C PRO A 218 -9.27 -14.97 -13.83
N ALA A 219 -10.24 -14.41 -14.55
CA ALA A 219 -10.04 -13.35 -15.53
C ALA A 219 -9.51 -12.06 -14.87
N ALA A 220 -10.02 -11.70 -13.68
CA ALA A 220 -9.59 -10.53 -12.89
C ALA A 220 -8.33 -10.76 -12.05
N LYS A 221 -7.72 -11.95 -12.09
CA LYS A 221 -6.66 -12.39 -11.17
C LYS A 221 -5.49 -11.41 -11.05
N SER A 222 -5.03 -10.84 -12.17
CA SER A 222 -3.91 -9.89 -12.16
C SER A 222 -4.22 -8.63 -11.35
N GLY A 223 -5.44 -8.09 -11.47
CA GLY A 223 -5.90 -6.92 -10.73
C GLY A 223 -6.15 -7.23 -9.25
N ILE A 224 -6.75 -8.39 -8.95
CA ILE A 224 -6.95 -8.85 -7.56
C ILE A 224 -5.60 -9.03 -6.85
N THR A 225 -4.61 -9.61 -7.54
CA THR A 225 -3.28 -9.76 -6.93
C THR A 225 -2.59 -8.40 -6.75
N ALA A 226 -2.75 -7.48 -7.69
CA ALA A 226 -2.26 -6.10 -7.53
C ALA A 226 -2.91 -5.40 -6.31
N ALA A 227 -4.20 -5.65 -6.03
CA ALA A 227 -4.89 -5.16 -4.85
C ALA A 227 -4.24 -5.66 -3.55
N VAL A 228 -3.91 -6.95 -3.49
CA VAL A 228 -3.22 -7.55 -2.33
C VAL A 228 -1.83 -6.96 -2.15
N VAL A 229 -1.04 -6.83 -3.24
CA VAL A 229 0.29 -6.19 -3.20
C VAL A 229 0.22 -4.77 -2.66
N LEU A 230 -0.77 -3.99 -3.10
CA LEU A 230 -1.00 -2.63 -2.60
C LEU A 230 -1.36 -2.64 -1.11
N GLY A 231 -2.19 -3.58 -0.66
CA GLY A 231 -2.53 -3.79 0.74
C GLY A 231 -1.30 -4.13 1.60
N VAL A 232 -0.44 -5.04 1.12
CA VAL A 232 0.84 -5.40 1.78
C VAL A 232 1.74 -4.17 1.92
N GLY A 233 1.95 -3.42 0.83
CA GLY A 233 2.78 -2.21 0.85
C GLY A 233 2.26 -1.17 1.85
N ARG A 234 0.93 -1.00 1.95
CA ARG A 234 0.31 -0.10 2.92
C ARG A 234 0.51 -0.58 4.37
N ALA A 235 0.33 -1.88 4.64
CA ALA A 235 0.49 -2.44 5.98
C ALA A 235 1.93 -2.32 6.49
N ILE A 236 2.92 -2.62 5.65
CA ILE A 236 4.34 -2.53 6.02
C ILE A 236 4.77 -1.09 6.31
N GLY A 237 4.26 -0.13 5.54
CA GLY A 237 4.64 1.28 5.66
C GLY A 237 3.91 2.03 6.77
N GLU A 238 2.91 1.42 7.43
CA GLU A 238 2.13 2.12 8.45
C GLU A 238 2.93 2.32 9.74
N ALA A 239 2.95 3.56 10.22
CA ALA A 239 3.62 3.93 11.44
C ALA A 239 2.65 4.50 12.48
N MET A 240 1.84 5.50 12.09
CA MET A 240 1.10 6.33 13.02
C MET A 240 -0.06 5.61 13.72
N ALA A 241 -0.80 4.77 13.02
CA ALA A 241 -1.83 3.96 13.64
C ALA A 241 -1.23 2.89 14.55
N VAL A 242 -0.15 2.25 14.09
CA VAL A 242 0.50 1.17 14.83
C VAL A 242 1.17 1.66 16.11
N ILE A 243 1.80 2.84 16.11
CA ILE A 243 2.46 3.41 17.30
C ILE A 243 1.48 3.59 18.47
N MET A 244 0.19 3.81 18.18
CA MET A 244 -0.83 4.03 19.20
C MET A 244 -1.36 2.74 19.82
N VAL A 245 -1.25 1.60 19.13
CA VAL A 245 -1.88 0.33 19.56
C VAL A 245 -0.88 -0.79 19.84
N SER A 246 0.39 -0.65 19.43
CA SER A 246 1.40 -1.70 19.59
C SER A 246 2.13 -1.72 20.93
N GLY A 247 1.98 -0.65 21.74
CA GLY A 247 2.67 -0.49 23.02
C GLY A 247 4.14 -0.07 22.93
N ASN A 248 4.79 -0.23 21.76
CA ASN A 248 6.15 0.21 21.44
C ASN A 248 7.31 -0.32 22.30
N ALA A 249 7.14 -1.41 23.02
CA ALA A 249 8.24 -2.06 23.74
C ALA A 249 9.12 -2.87 22.77
N PRO A 250 10.46 -2.86 22.93
CA PRO A 250 11.38 -3.57 22.04
C PRO A 250 11.46 -5.09 22.37
N ASN A 251 10.32 -5.73 22.56
CA ASN A 251 10.21 -7.14 22.90
C ASN A 251 10.21 -8.02 21.65
N MET A 252 10.58 -9.32 21.83
CA MET A 252 10.32 -10.33 20.81
C MET A 252 8.81 -10.44 20.56
N PRO A 253 8.37 -10.67 19.31
CA PRO A 253 6.95 -10.67 18.97
C PRO A 253 6.20 -11.79 19.70
N SER A 254 5.22 -11.39 20.50
CA SER A 254 4.18 -12.21 21.11
C SER A 254 2.83 -11.58 20.79
N LEU A 255 1.79 -12.41 20.68
CA LEU A 255 0.47 -11.94 20.21
C LEU A 255 -0.16 -10.90 21.14
N PHE A 256 0.04 -11.05 22.46
CA PHE A 256 -0.59 -10.23 23.49
C PHE A 256 0.38 -9.30 24.21
N GLU A 257 1.64 -9.29 23.83
CA GLU A 257 2.63 -8.42 24.45
C GLU A 257 2.87 -7.16 23.60
N SER A 258 3.29 -6.11 24.30
CA SER A 258 3.74 -4.88 23.68
C SER A 258 4.94 -5.14 22.77
N VAL A 259 4.87 -4.67 21.54
CA VAL A 259 5.86 -4.90 20.49
C VAL A 259 6.19 -3.61 19.76
N ARG A 260 7.34 -3.60 19.06
CA ARG A 260 7.78 -2.46 18.27
C ARG A 260 8.02 -2.87 16.81
N PHE A 261 7.47 -2.13 15.88
CA PHE A 261 7.68 -2.29 14.44
C PHE A 261 8.91 -1.49 13.96
N LEU A 262 9.46 -1.81 12.79
CA LEU A 262 10.53 -1.03 12.16
C LEU A 262 10.10 0.43 11.93
N THR A 263 8.88 0.65 11.48
CA THR A 263 8.29 1.97 11.24
C THR A 263 8.13 2.76 12.52
N THR A 264 7.60 2.12 13.58
CA THR A 264 7.35 2.79 14.86
C THR A 264 8.65 3.09 15.61
N ALA A 265 9.69 2.27 15.48
CA ALA A 265 11.01 2.54 16.05
C ALA A 265 11.59 3.85 15.50
N VAL A 266 11.52 4.05 14.17
CA VAL A 266 11.98 5.29 13.55
C VAL A 266 11.09 6.47 13.95
N ALA A 267 9.77 6.31 13.87
CA ALA A 267 8.82 7.40 14.12
C ALA A 267 8.86 7.89 15.59
N SER A 268 9.07 6.98 16.55
CA SER A 268 9.06 7.34 17.97
C SER A 268 10.36 7.95 18.46
N GLU A 269 11.52 7.53 17.94
CA GLU A 269 12.82 7.94 18.48
C GLU A 269 13.58 9.00 17.65
N MET A 270 13.27 9.18 16.36
CA MET A 270 14.04 10.01 15.45
C MET A 270 14.13 11.49 15.89
N SER A 271 13.09 12.00 16.56
CA SER A 271 12.99 13.42 16.93
C SER A 271 13.99 13.84 18.01
N TYR A 272 14.38 12.91 18.90
CA TYR A 272 15.29 13.18 20.01
C TYR A 272 16.59 12.38 19.95
N ALA A 273 16.74 11.51 18.95
CA ALA A 273 17.95 10.74 18.76
C ALA A 273 19.14 11.59 18.31
N SER A 274 20.33 11.30 18.84
CA SER A 274 21.59 11.94 18.49
C SER A 274 22.70 10.91 18.27
N GLY A 275 23.80 11.34 17.65
CA GLY A 275 25.00 10.53 17.50
C GLY A 275 24.74 9.15 16.85
N LEU A 276 25.21 8.07 17.50
CA LEU A 276 25.11 6.71 16.99
C LEU A 276 23.66 6.21 16.96
N GLN A 277 22.82 6.58 17.93
CA GLN A 277 21.40 6.24 17.97
C GLN A 277 20.69 6.75 16.70
N ARG A 278 20.91 8.01 16.33
CA ARG A 278 20.31 8.59 15.12
C ARG A 278 20.77 7.86 13.86
N GLN A 279 22.07 7.51 13.76
CA GLN A 279 22.58 6.72 12.66
C GLN A 279 21.96 5.31 12.62
N ALA A 280 21.75 4.66 13.77
CA ALA A 280 21.10 3.37 13.87
C ALA A 280 19.62 3.44 13.41
N LEU A 281 18.89 4.51 13.72
CA LEU A 281 17.53 4.71 13.21
C LEU A 281 17.49 4.90 11.69
N PHE A 282 18.48 5.59 11.09
CA PHE A 282 18.63 5.63 9.63
C PHE A 282 18.95 4.25 9.06
N SER A 283 19.71 3.43 9.78
CA SER A 283 19.94 2.03 9.38
C SER A 283 18.65 1.21 9.42
N ILE A 284 17.78 1.41 10.44
CA ILE A 284 16.44 0.78 10.47
C ILE A 284 15.61 1.21 9.26
N ALA A 285 15.59 2.50 8.95
CA ALA A 285 14.89 3.02 7.77
C ALA A 285 15.44 2.43 6.45
N LEU A 286 16.76 2.24 6.36
CA LEU A 286 17.40 1.57 5.23
C LEU A 286 16.97 0.10 5.13
N VAL A 287 16.97 -0.64 6.25
CA VAL A 287 16.50 -2.03 6.29
C VAL A 287 15.02 -2.13 5.89
N LEU A 288 14.16 -1.23 6.39
CA LEU A 288 12.75 -1.15 6.01
C LEU A 288 12.59 -0.90 4.50
N PHE A 289 13.36 0.05 3.96
CA PHE A 289 13.34 0.38 2.53
C PHE A 289 13.72 -0.84 1.68
N LEU A 290 14.81 -1.52 2.02
CA LEU A 290 15.26 -2.74 1.32
C LEU A 290 14.23 -3.88 1.46
N PHE A 291 13.61 -4.03 2.63
CA PHE A 291 12.57 -5.01 2.90
C PHE A 291 11.33 -4.77 2.03
N ILE A 292 10.86 -3.53 1.93
CA ILE A 292 9.74 -3.15 1.05
C ILE A 292 10.09 -3.43 -0.42
N MET A 293 11.29 -3.07 -0.87
CA MET A 293 11.75 -3.32 -2.23
C MET A 293 11.81 -4.83 -2.54
N LEU A 294 12.32 -5.63 -1.62
CA LEU A 294 12.41 -7.08 -1.75
C LEU A 294 11.03 -7.73 -1.85
N ILE A 295 10.09 -7.34 -0.97
CA ILE A 295 8.72 -7.85 -1.01
C ILE A 295 8.04 -7.46 -2.32
N ASN A 296 8.14 -6.21 -2.74
CA ASN A 296 7.55 -5.77 -4.01
C ASN A 296 8.17 -6.50 -5.22
N ALA A 297 9.48 -6.71 -5.22
CA ALA A 297 10.16 -7.48 -6.27
C ALA A 297 9.70 -8.94 -6.28
N ALA A 298 9.64 -9.59 -5.12
CA ALA A 298 9.16 -10.96 -4.98
C ALA A 298 7.71 -11.11 -5.45
N LEU A 299 6.80 -10.25 -4.99
CA LEU A 299 5.40 -10.25 -5.40
C LEU A 299 5.26 -10.04 -6.92
N ASN A 300 6.00 -9.10 -7.51
CA ASN A 300 5.99 -8.85 -8.95
C ASN A 300 6.54 -10.04 -9.75
N PHE A 301 7.58 -10.71 -9.25
CA PHE A 301 8.14 -11.90 -9.88
C PHE A 301 7.13 -13.06 -9.90
N PHE A 302 6.48 -13.33 -8.77
CA PHE A 302 5.42 -14.36 -8.68
C PHE A 302 4.22 -14.05 -9.59
N LEU A 303 3.91 -12.77 -9.82
CA LEU A 303 2.83 -12.34 -10.70
C LEU A 303 3.18 -12.51 -12.18
N LYS A 304 4.41 -12.17 -12.59
CA LYS A 304 4.87 -12.30 -13.99
C LYS A 304 5.08 -13.76 -14.40
N GLY A 305 5.64 -14.60 -13.54
CA GLY A 305 5.93 -16.00 -13.84
C GLY A 305 4.71 -16.88 -14.12
N LYS A 306 3.50 -16.37 -13.80
CA LYS A 306 2.23 -17.03 -14.17
C LYS A 306 1.61 -16.53 -15.48
N LYS A 307 2.07 -15.42 -16.04
CA LYS A 307 1.58 -14.89 -17.34
C LYS A 307 2.19 -15.61 -18.54
N GLU A 308 3.38 -16.20 -18.38
CA GLU A 308 4.07 -16.91 -19.49
C GLU A 308 3.68 -18.40 -19.61
N LYS A 309 2.85 -18.93 -18.69
CA LYS A 309 2.44 -20.36 -18.72
C LYS A 309 0.99 -20.61 -19.14
N ASN A 310 0.25 -19.58 -19.54
CA ASN A 310 -1.05 -19.65 -20.15
C ASN A 310 -1.03 -18.85 -21.46
#